data_7c3afc91a5121f459a1894457f389b1d
#
_entry.id   7c3afc91a5121f459a1894457f389b1d
#
_cell.length_a   1.000
_cell.length_b   1.000
_cell.length_c   1.000
_cell.angle_alpha   90.00
_cell.angle_beta   90.00
_cell.angle_gamma   90.00
#
_symmetry.space_group_name_H-M   'P 1'
#
loop_
_entity.id
_entity.type
_entity.pdbx_description
1 polymer ?
#
loop_
_entity_poly.entity_id
_entity_poly.type
_entity_poly.pdbx_seq_one_letter_code
_entity_poly.pdbx_strand_id
1 'polypeptide(L)'
;ASILYTSGTTGKPKGAMLTHGNFTSNVEASIRQVGFHPSDNFLNILPLFHSFSFTANFMLPLSLGGCCSFVRSIKTITEDMRLLQPTVMLAVPLLAEKIYARIQEQMKKSMAARALRAAGLGALVHRRIRARFGGRLRLIGIGGAPTDPATLRGFQRIGIPVLEGYGLTECSPGVAYPSLASYVVGTVGQVLDNLEYKLLEPDATGAGELCVRGPSVMLGYYKNPGATAEVIDADGYLHTGDLARLDDRKNLTICGRRKALIVNREGKNIYPEEIEQVIERCPFVKDVIVLGYQVGGETGERVGAIIVPDD
;
A
#
# COMPACT_ATOMS: atom_id res chain seq x y z
N ALA A 1 13.52 -20.24 2.37
CA ALA A 1 14.17 -19.24 1.54
C ALA A 1 13.53 -19.17 0.16
N SER A 2 13.45 -17.98 -0.40
CA SER A 2 12.85 -17.74 -1.70
C SER A 2 13.69 -16.74 -2.49
N ILE A 3 13.62 -16.81 -3.82
CA ILE A 3 14.12 -15.76 -4.70
C ILE A 3 12.91 -15.17 -5.41
N LEU A 4 12.60 -13.91 -5.11
CA LEU A 4 11.48 -13.21 -5.70
C LEU A 4 11.99 -12.15 -6.67
N TYR A 5 11.54 -12.21 -7.91
CA TYR A 5 11.95 -11.28 -8.95
C TYR A 5 11.13 -10.00 -8.88
N THR A 6 11.83 -8.85 -8.91
CA THR A 6 11.24 -7.51 -8.99
C THR A 6 11.51 -6.91 -10.36
N SER A 7 10.59 -6.10 -10.85
CA SER A 7 10.71 -5.46 -12.17
C SER A 7 11.82 -4.42 -12.29
N GLY A 8 12.50 -4.09 -11.20
CA GLY A 8 13.62 -3.13 -11.13
C GLY A 8 13.45 -1.87 -12.00
N THR A 9 13.76 -0.71 -11.48
CA THR A 9 13.70 0.58 -12.23
C THR A 9 14.65 0.63 -13.45
N THR A 10 15.54 -0.36 -13.61
CA THR A 10 16.53 -0.46 -14.69
C THR A 10 16.12 -1.40 -15.83
N GLY A 11 14.87 -1.90 -15.84
CA GLY A 11 14.32 -2.73 -16.92
C GLY A 11 14.67 -4.23 -16.89
N LYS A 12 15.71 -4.68 -16.21
CA LYS A 12 16.01 -6.11 -16.04
C LYS A 12 15.54 -6.59 -14.66
N PRO A 13 14.73 -7.67 -14.58
CA PRO A 13 14.28 -8.21 -13.31
C PRO A 13 15.46 -8.63 -12.42
N LYS A 14 15.39 -8.27 -11.12
CA LYS A 14 16.39 -8.64 -10.11
C LYS A 14 15.76 -9.61 -9.12
N GLY A 15 16.43 -10.71 -8.80
CA GLY A 15 15.91 -11.70 -7.85
C GLY A 15 16.36 -11.39 -6.43
N ALA A 16 15.46 -10.85 -5.59
CA ALA A 16 15.72 -10.62 -4.17
C ALA A 16 15.81 -11.97 -3.43
N MET A 17 16.92 -12.23 -2.73
CA MET A 17 17.12 -13.43 -1.93
C MET A 17 16.59 -13.23 -0.52
N LEU A 18 15.48 -13.92 -0.20
CA LEU A 18 14.82 -13.83 1.10
C LEU A 18 14.98 -15.13 1.88
N THR A 19 15.46 -15.04 3.10
CA THR A 19 15.64 -16.18 4.00
C THR A 19 14.34 -16.49 4.77
N HIS A 20 14.28 -17.65 5.43
CA HIS A 20 13.21 -17.93 6.39
C HIS A 20 13.19 -16.88 7.51
N GLY A 21 14.37 -16.46 8.02
CA GLY A 21 14.48 -15.44 9.05
C GLY A 21 13.92 -14.08 8.62
N ASN A 22 14.13 -13.67 7.35
CA ASN A 22 13.55 -12.42 6.84
C ASN A 22 12.01 -12.47 6.89
N PHE A 23 11.40 -13.57 6.41
CA PHE A 23 9.95 -13.73 6.44
C PHE A 23 9.39 -13.81 7.85
N THR A 24 9.96 -14.65 8.72
CA THR A 24 9.45 -14.84 10.09
C THR A 24 9.53 -13.55 10.90
N SER A 25 10.65 -12.82 10.82
CA SER A 25 10.81 -11.52 11.46
C SER A 25 9.77 -10.49 10.97
N ASN A 26 9.50 -10.45 9.66
CA ASN A 26 8.49 -9.55 9.09
C ASN A 26 7.07 -9.92 9.55
N VAL A 27 6.74 -11.21 9.55
CA VAL A 27 5.44 -11.71 10.03
C VAL A 27 5.21 -11.36 11.49
N GLU A 28 6.19 -11.63 12.37
CA GLU A 28 6.09 -11.33 13.79
C GLU A 28 5.88 -9.83 14.07
N ALA A 29 6.64 -8.97 13.40
CA ALA A 29 6.49 -7.53 13.54
C ALA A 29 5.12 -7.05 13.02
N SER A 30 4.64 -7.60 11.89
CA SER A 30 3.33 -7.30 11.34
C SER A 30 2.18 -7.70 12.28
N ILE A 31 2.30 -8.86 12.93
CA ILE A 31 1.32 -9.33 13.92
C ILE A 31 1.22 -8.36 15.09
N ARG A 32 2.37 -7.94 15.64
CA ARG A 32 2.40 -6.99 16.76
C ARG A 32 1.82 -5.63 16.37
N GLN A 33 2.20 -5.11 15.21
CA GLN A 33 1.83 -3.76 14.77
C GLN A 33 0.33 -3.63 14.47
N VAL A 34 -0.24 -4.58 13.73
CA VAL A 34 -1.63 -4.50 13.25
C VAL A 34 -2.63 -5.09 14.25
N GLY A 35 -2.20 -6.02 15.11
CA GLY A 35 -3.07 -6.70 16.06
C GLY A 35 -3.93 -7.78 15.39
N PHE A 36 -3.28 -8.70 14.67
CA PHE A 36 -3.93 -9.90 14.15
C PHE A 36 -4.14 -10.95 15.25
N HIS A 37 -5.18 -11.80 15.08
CA HIS A 37 -5.58 -12.81 16.05
C HIS A 37 -5.67 -14.20 15.43
N PRO A 38 -5.49 -15.29 16.22
CA PRO A 38 -5.69 -16.66 15.74
C PRO A 38 -7.08 -16.94 15.17
N SER A 39 -8.09 -16.16 15.57
CA SER A 39 -9.46 -16.25 15.05
C SER A 39 -9.65 -15.55 13.70
N ASP A 40 -8.62 -14.90 13.17
CA ASP A 40 -8.72 -14.22 11.89
C ASP A 40 -8.76 -15.21 10.72
N ASN A 41 -9.62 -14.87 9.76
CA ASN A 41 -9.74 -15.54 8.48
C ASN A 41 -9.32 -14.56 7.38
N PHE A 42 -8.18 -14.82 6.76
CA PHE A 42 -7.58 -14.02 5.72
C PHE A 42 -8.10 -14.44 4.35
N LEU A 43 -8.73 -13.51 3.63
CA LEU A 43 -9.19 -13.76 2.27
C LEU A 43 -8.06 -13.48 1.28
N ASN A 44 -7.55 -14.52 0.67
CA ASN A 44 -6.53 -14.41 -0.37
C ASN A 44 -7.15 -14.21 -1.75
N ILE A 45 -6.90 -13.04 -2.32
CA ILE A 45 -7.34 -12.62 -3.66
C ILE A 45 -6.11 -12.42 -4.57
N LEU A 46 -4.98 -12.09 -3.96
CA LEU A 46 -3.75 -11.73 -4.65
C LEU A 46 -2.90 -12.97 -4.97
N PRO A 47 -2.15 -12.96 -6.09
CA PRO A 47 -1.27 -14.08 -6.43
C PRO A 47 -0.17 -14.30 -5.39
N LEU A 48 0.03 -15.56 -4.96
CA LEU A 48 1.04 -15.91 -3.94
C LEU A 48 2.49 -15.78 -4.42
N PHE A 49 2.74 -15.58 -5.71
CA PHE A 49 4.09 -15.32 -6.19
C PHE A 49 4.61 -13.91 -5.88
N HIS A 50 3.74 -13.00 -5.44
CA HIS A 50 4.15 -11.69 -4.92
C HIS A 50 4.46 -11.77 -3.43
N SER A 51 5.55 -11.12 -3.00
CA SER A 51 5.99 -11.08 -1.60
C SER A 51 4.89 -10.64 -0.63
N PHE A 52 4.09 -9.65 -1.00
CA PHE A 52 2.98 -9.15 -0.19
C PHE A 52 1.94 -10.23 0.09
N SER A 53 1.46 -10.92 -0.95
CA SER A 53 0.47 -11.98 -0.76
C SER A 53 1.06 -13.20 -0.08
N PHE A 54 2.28 -13.59 -0.45
CA PHE A 54 2.95 -14.74 0.16
C PHE A 54 3.14 -14.56 1.67
N THR A 55 3.65 -13.40 2.08
CA THR A 55 3.89 -13.15 3.51
C THR A 55 2.60 -12.89 4.27
N ALA A 56 1.76 -11.97 3.80
CA ALA A 56 0.64 -11.48 4.58
C ALA A 56 -0.66 -12.30 4.43
N ASN A 57 -0.88 -12.98 3.29
CA ASN A 57 -2.06 -13.84 3.10
C ASN A 57 -1.80 -15.33 3.35
N PHE A 58 -0.54 -15.76 3.40
CA PHE A 58 -0.21 -17.17 3.57
C PHE A 58 0.62 -17.41 4.83
N MET A 59 1.82 -16.84 4.93
CA MET A 59 2.69 -17.11 6.07
C MET A 59 2.15 -16.55 7.39
N LEU A 60 1.60 -15.35 7.37
CA LEU A 60 1.09 -14.68 8.57
C LEU A 60 -0.09 -15.44 9.20
N PRO A 61 -1.18 -15.79 8.48
CA PRO A 61 -2.25 -16.59 9.07
C PRO A 61 -1.78 -17.96 9.55
N LEU A 62 -0.87 -18.64 8.84
CA LEU A 62 -0.30 -19.90 9.32
C LEU A 62 0.48 -19.73 10.63
N SER A 63 1.30 -18.69 10.74
CA SER A 63 2.06 -18.37 11.94
C SER A 63 1.17 -18.09 13.16
N LEU A 64 -0.01 -17.51 12.92
CA LEU A 64 -1.01 -17.25 13.95
C LEU A 64 -1.83 -18.49 14.37
N GLY A 65 -1.82 -19.55 13.59
CA GLY A 65 -2.82 -20.62 13.69
C GLY A 65 -4.22 -20.18 13.22
N GLY A 66 -4.27 -19.13 12.40
CA GLY A 66 -5.47 -18.57 11.80
C GLY A 66 -5.90 -19.30 10.54
N CYS A 67 -6.91 -18.77 9.86
CA CYS A 67 -7.45 -19.35 8.63
C CYS A 67 -6.97 -18.57 7.40
N CYS A 68 -6.60 -19.29 6.34
CA CYS A 68 -6.31 -18.74 5.02
C CYS A 68 -7.35 -19.25 4.03
N SER A 69 -8.21 -18.36 3.53
CA SER A 69 -9.28 -18.66 2.59
C SER A 69 -8.95 -18.11 1.20
N PHE A 70 -9.21 -18.90 0.16
CA PHE A 70 -8.94 -18.52 -1.23
C PHE A 70 -10.23 -18.26 -1.99
N VAL A 71 -10.26 -17.18 -2.75
CA VAL A 71 -11.36 -16.93 -3.70
C VAL A 71 -11.25 -17.90 -4.88
N ARG A 72 -12.38 -18.36 -5.39
CA ARG A 72 -12.43 -19.18 -6.60
C ARG A 72 -12.09 -18.38 -7.85
N SER A 73 -12.55 -17.12 -7.90
CA SER A 73 -12.22 -16.17 -8.96
C SER A 73 -12.59 -14.74 -8.55
N ILE A 74 -12.05 -13.75 -9.27
CA ILE A 74 -12.42 -12.32 -9.08
C ILE A 74 -13.93 -12.11 -9.32
N LYS A 75 -14.56 -12.88 -10.22
CA LYS A 75 -15.99 -12.78 -10.52
C LYS A 75 -16.88 -13.26 -9.36
N THR A 76 -16.41 -14.20 -8.55
CA THR A 76 -17.14 -14.82 -7.44
C THR A 76 -16.84 -14.21 -6.08
N ILE A 77 -15.99 -13.18 -5.99
CA ILE A 77 -15.55 -12.56 -4.71
C ILE A 77 -16.72 -12.32 -3.75
N THR A 78 -17.82 -11.72 -4.20
CA THR A 78 -18.96 -11.37 -3.33
C THR A 78 -19.64 -12.62 -2.74
N GLU A 79 -19.74 -13.69 -3.52
CA GLU A 79 -20.29 -14.96 -3.08
C GLU A 79 -19.33 -15.65 -2.11
N ASP A 80 -18.05 -15.70 -2.48
CA ASP A 80 -17.00 -16.31 -1.67
C ASP A 80 -16.87 -15.60 -0.31
N MET A 81 -16.94 -14.27 -0.27
CA MET A 81 -16.94 -13.51 0.99
C MET A 81 -18.12 -13.86 1.90
N ARG A 82 -19.31 -14.13 1.33
CA ARG A 82 -20.48 -14.56 2.13
C ARG A 82 -20.32 -15.96 2.70
N LEU A 83 -19.73 -16.87 1.93
CA LEU A 83 -19.48 -18.24 2.35
C LEU A 83 -18.36 -18.34 3.37
N LEU A 84 -17.24 -17.68 3.08
CA LEU A 84 -16.01 -17.79 3.86
C LEU A 84 -16.00 -16.86 5.09
N GLN A 85 -16.82 -15.82 5.09
CA GLN A 85 -16.93 -14.83 6.18
C GLN A 85 -15.56 -14.33 6.67
N PRO A 86 -14.71 -13.77 5.79
CA PRO A 86 -13.37 -13.33 6.17
C PRO A 86 -13.43 -12.21 7.20
N THR A 87 -12.39 -12.14 8.04
CA THR A 87 -12.20 -11.02 8.98
C THR A 87 -11.17 -10.02 8.45
N VAL A 88 -10.24 -10.49 7.60
CA VAL A 88 -9.17 -9.70 6.98
C VAL A 88 -9.22 -9.91 5.48
N MET A 89 -9.10 -8.86 4.71
CA MET A 89 -8.92 -8.91 3.26
C MET A 89 -7.69 -8.08 2.89
N LEU A 90 -6.78 -8.66 2.12
CA LEU A 90 -5.67 -7.89 1.55
C LEU A 90 -5.95 -7.63 0.07
N ALA A 91 -5.73 -6.39 -0.34
CA ALA A 91 -6.06 -5.90 -1.67
C ALA A 91 -4.98 -4.97 -2.21
N VAL A 92 -5.07 -4.67 -3.50
CA VAL A 92 -4.39 -3.54 -4.14
C VAL A 92 -5.37 -2.37 -4.27
N PRO A 93 -4.90 -1.12 -4.38
CA PRO A 93 -5.74 0.09 -4.44
C PRO A 93 -6.88 -0.04 -5.45
N LEU A 94 -6.57 -0.37 -6.68
CA LEU A 94 -7.55 -0.50 -7.77
C LEU A 94 -8.72 -1.45 -7.44
N LEU A 95 -8.46 -2.55 -6.70
CA LEU A 95 -9.52 -3.47 -6.29
C LEU A 95 -10.42 -2.84 -5.22
N ALA A 96 -9.84 -2.16 -4.24
CA ALA A 96 -10.59 -1.49 -3.19
C ALA A 96 -11.44 -0.34 -3.76
N GLU A 97 -10.90 0.45 -4.65
CA GLU A 97 -11.59 1.54 -5.34
C GLU A 97 -12.77 1.04 -6.17
N LYS A 98 -12.58 -0.02 -6.97
CA LYS A 98 -13.67 -0.65 -7.72
C LYS A 98 -14.76 -1.21 -6.82
N ILE A 99 -14.39 -1.82 -5.69
CA ILE A 99 -15.36 -2.30 -4.70
C ILE A 99 -16.12 -1.11 -4.11
N TYR A 100 -15.43 -0.04 -3.73
CA TYR A 100 -16.04 1.15 -3.16
C TYR A 100 -16.96 1.86 -4.15
N ALA A 101 -16.52 2.07 -5.39
CA ALA A 101 -17.33 2.65 -6.46
C ALA A 101 -18.63 1.86 -6.68
N ARG A 102 -18.55 0.53 -6.69
CA ARG A 102 -19.72 -0.34 -6.82
C ARG A 102 -20.69 -0.21 -5.63
N ILE A 103 -20.17 -0.06 -4.41
CA ILE A 103 -20.99 0.21 -3.22
C ILE A 103 -21.71 1.56 -3.39
N GLN A 104 -21.00 2.60 -3.79
CA GLN A 104 -21.56 3.93 -4.02
C GLN A 104 -22.69 3.91 -5.05
N GLU A 105 -22.46 3.27 -6.19
CA GLU A 105 -23.44 3.13 -7.26
C GLU A 105 -24.72 2.43 -6.77
N GLN A 106 -24.57 1.32 -6.06
CA GLN A 106 -25.70 0.59 -5.50
C GLN A 106 -26.46 1.40 -4.45
N MET A 107 -25.76 2.20 -3.64
CA MET A 107 -26.39 3.10 -2.68
C MET A 107 -27.19 4.21 -3.37
N LYS A 108 -26.64 4.77 -4.46
CA LYS A 108 -27.35 5.80 -5.26
C LYS A 108 -28.62 5.23 -5.91
N LYS A 109 -28.58 4.01 -6.45
CA LYS A 109 -29.71 3.34 -7.12
C LYS A 109 -30.78 2.85 -6.14
N SER A 110 -30.46 2.61 -4.88
CA SER A 110 -31.39 2.05 -3.89
C SER A 110 -32.26 3.13 -3.23
N MET A 111 -33.53 3.19 -3.59
CA MET A 111 -34.51 4.07 -2.93
C MET A 111 -34.63 3.78 -1.42
N ALA A 112 -34.58 2.50 -1.02
CA ALA A 112 -34.59 2.11 0.38
C ALA A 112 -33.37 2.63 1.15
N ALA A 113 -32.17 2.58 0.56
CA ALA A 113 -30.96 3.12 1.19
C ALA A 113 -31.04 4.65 1.33
N ARG A 114 -31.60 5.34 0.33
CA ARG A 114 -31.82 6.79 0.36
C ARG A 114 -32.82 7.17 1.47
N ALA A 115 -33.96 6.47 1.53
CA ALA A 115 -35.01 6.70 2.57
C ALA A 115 -34.43 6.46 3.97
N LEU A 116 -33.73 5.35 4.21
CA LEU A 116 -33.11 5.05 5.49
C LEU A 116 -32.10 6.13 5.92
N ARG A 117 -31.30 6.65 4.98
CA ARG A 117 -30.35 7.75 5.29
C ARG A 117 -31.08 9.05 5.63
N ALA A 118 -32.13 9.40 4.87
CA ALA A 118 -32.95 10.57 5.13
C ALA A 118 -33.65 10.51 6.50
N ALA A 119 -34.02 9.30 6.93
CA ALA A 119 -34.59 9.03 8.25
C ALA A 119 -33.54 8.94 9.39
N GLY A 120 -32.28 9.23 9.15
CA GLY A 120 -31.22 9.11 10.17
C GLY A 120 -30.77 7.67 10.46
N LEU A 121 -31.28 6.69 9.73
CA LEU A 121 -31.01 5.25 9.92
C LEU A 121 -29.83 4.73 9.07
N GLY A 122 -28.84 5.58 8.81
CA GLY A 122 -27.65 5.24 8.00
C GLY A 122 -26.90 4.01 8.50
N ALA A 123 -26.88 3.76 9.80
CA ALA A 123 -26.26 2.58 10.40
C ALA A 123 -26.83 1.25 9.87
N LEU A 124 -28.13 1.18 9.54
CA LEU A 124 -28.77 0.00 8.95
C LEU A 124 -28.27 -0.24 7.52
N VAL A 125 -28.02 0.83 6.77
CA VAL A 125 -27.44 0.75 5.43
C VAL A 125 -26.03 0.19 5.53
N HIS A 126 -25.19 0.71 6.44
CA HIS A 126 -23.83 0.24 6.66
C HIS A 126 -23.80 -1.24 7.11
N ARG A 127 -24.73 -1.65 7.98
CA ARG A 127 -24.88 -3.06 8.39
C ARG A 127 -25.19 -3.97 7.19
N ARG A 128 -26.08 -3.55 6.28
CA ARG A 128 -26.40 -4.30 5.05
C ARG A 128 -25.21 -4.39 4.11
N ILE A 129 -24.42 -3.32 4.00
CA ILE A 129 -23.18 -3.34 3.22
C ILE A 129 -22.19 -4.33 3.82
N ARG A 130 -21.92 -4.27 5.12
CA ARG A 130 -21.02 -5.21 5.80
C ARG A 130 -21.45 -6.67 5.66
N ALA A 131 -22.75 -6.94 5.67
CA ALA A 131 -23.28 -8.30 5.46
C ALA A 131 -22.90 -8.87 4.08
N ARG A 132 -22.68 -8.03 3.05
CA ARG A 132 -22.21 -8.46 1.74
C ARG A 132 -20.76 -8.91 1.74
N PHE A 133 -19.97 -8.41 2.70
CA PHE A 133 -18.60 -8.84 2.96
C PHE A 133 -18.52 -10.04 3.93
N GLY A 134 -19.62 -10.78 4.09
CA GLY A 134 -19.68 -11.91 5.04
C GLY A 134 -20.01 -11.50 6.49
N GLY A 135 -20.14 -10.21 6.77
CA GLY A 135 -20.55 -9.67 8.08
C GLY A 135 -19.46 -9.61 9.15
N ARG A 136 -18.32 -10.29 8.94
CA ARG A 136 -17.21 -10.39 9.90
C ARG A 136 -15.96 -9.58 9.52
N LEU A 137 -15.94 -8.96 8.34
CA LEU A 137 -14.78 -8.19 7.86
C LEU A 137 -14.50 -7.01 8.80
N ARG A 138 -13.33 -7.02 9.44
CA ARG A 138 -12.91 -6.01 10.42
C ARG A 138 -11.84 -5.05 9.89
N LEU A 139 -11.10 -5.46 8.83
CA LEU A 139 -10.14 -4.60 8.17
C LEU A 139 -9.88 -5.04 6.72
N ILE A 140 -9.49 -4.07 5.92
CA ILE A 140 -8.88 -4.28 4.60
C ILE A 140 -7.46 -3.71 4.66
N GLY A 141 -6.46 -4.54 4.37
CA GLY A 141 -5.08 -4.09 4.19
C GLY A 141 -4.81 -3.80 2.72
N ILE A 142 -4.19 -2.68 2.42
CA ILE A 142 -3.81 -2.29 1.05
C ILE A 142 -2.31 -2.04 1.01
N GLY A 143 -1.69 -2.48 -0.07
CA GLY A 143 -0.27 -2.23 -0.33
C GLY A 143 0.04 -2.20 -1.82
N GLY A 144 1.26 -1.75 -2.14
CA GLY A 144 1.80 -1.73 -3.50
C GLY A 144 1.65 -0.41 -4.25
N ALA A 145 0.70 0.45 -3.89
CA ALA A 145 0.54 1.80 -4.42
C ALA A 145 -0.32 2.65 -3.46
N PRO A 146 -0.31 3.97 -3.55
CA PRO A 146 -1.22 4.82 -2.79
C PRO A 146 -2.67 4.64 -3.22
N THR A 147 -3.60 4.85 -2.28
CA THR A 147 -5.06 4.75 -2.51
C THR A 147 -5.69 6.13 -2.39
N ASP A 148 -6.70 6.42 -3.23
CA ASP A 148 -7.46 7.67 -3.10
C ASP A 148 -7.99 7.86 -1.67
N PRO A 149 -7.64 8.96 -0.99
CA PRO A 149 -8.08 9.24 0.37
C PRO A 149 -9.61 9.29 0.55
N ALA A 150 -10.37 9.60 -0.51
CA ALA A 150 -11.83 9.60 -0.45
C ALA A 150 -12.38 8.18 -0.33
N THR A 151 -11.75 7.21 -1.00
CA THR A 151 -12.05 5.79 -0.88
C THR A 151 -11.78 5.28 0.53
N LEU A 152 -10.62 5.60 1.10
CA LEU A 152 -10.26 5.22 2.48
C LEU A 152 -11.26 5.74 3.49
N ARG A 153 -11.55 7.06 3.46
CA ARG A 153 -12.57 7.69 4.31
C ARG A 153 -13.96 7.10 4.08
N GLY A 154 -14.24 6.69 2.85
CA GLY A 154 -15.50 6.08 2.49
C GLY A 154 -15.73 4.73 3.16
N PHE A 155 -14.75 3.86 3.14
CA PHE A 155 -14.78 2.58 3.86
C PHE A 155 -14.84 2.77 5.38
N GLN A 156 -14.08 3.72 5.92
CA GLN A 156 -14.11 4.07 7.34
C GLN A 156 -15.52 4.46 7.80
N ARG A 157 -16.25 5.29 7.02
CA ARG A 157 -17.65 5.67 7.31
C ARG A 157 -18.60 4.48 7.34
N ILE A 158 -18.31 3.43 6.58
CA ILE A 158 -19.11 2.18 6.57
C ILE A 158 -18.75 1.29 7.77
N GLY A 159 -17.70 1.62 8.51
CA GLY A 159 -17.16 0.86 9.63
C GLY A 159 -16.28 -0.31 9.21
N ILE A 160 -15.61 -0.20 8.08
CA ILE A 160 -14.55 -1.11 7.63
C ILE A 160 -13.28 -0.27 7.46
N PRO A 161 -12.35 -0.27 8.43
CA PRO A 161 -11.09 0.43 8.28
C PRO A 161 -10.27 -0.18 7.15
N VAL A 162 -9.63 0.70 6.39
CA VAL A 162 -8.67 0.35 5.35
C VAL A 162 -7.31 0.85 5.80
N LEU A 163 -6.37 -0.05 5.95
CA LEU A 163 -5.02 0.23 6.39
C LEU A 163 -4.07 0.18 5.18
N GLU A 164 -3.43 1.30 4.87
CA GLU A 164 -2.40 1.34 3.85
C GLU A 164 -1.07 0.95 4.45
N GLY A 165 -0.44 -0.08 3.91
CA GLY A 165 0.90 -0.50 4.27
C GLY A 165 1.91 -0.14 3.19
N TYR A 166 3.14 0.13 3.62
CA TYR A 166 4.27 0.33 2.73
C TYR A 166 5.27 -0.81 2.87
N GLY A 167 5.82 -1.21 1.74
CA GLY A 167 6.85 -2.23 1.71
C GLY A 167 7.37 -2.49 0.30
N LEU A 168 8.43 -3.27 0.25
CA LEU A 168 9.10 -3.67 -0.98
C LEU A 168 9.58 -5.11 -0.84
N THR A 169 9.71 -5.81 -1.96
CA THR A 169 10.11 -7.23 -1.96
C THR A 169 11.41 -7.45 -1.19
N GLU A 170 12.34 -6.50 -1.28
CA GLU A 170 13.63 -6.49 -0.59
C GLU A 170 13.52 -6.44 0.95
N CYS A 171 12.32 -6.19 1.50
CA CYS A 171 12.01 -6.15 2.95
C CYS A 171 11.01 -7.21 3.42
N SER A 172 10.66 -8.20 2.62
CA SER A 172 9.90 -9.44 2.98
C SER A 172 8.41 -9.30 3.36
N PRO A 173 7.57 -8.42 2.86
CA PRO A 173 7.80 -7.17 2.18
C PRO A 173 7.68 -5.95 3.09
N GLY A 174 7.12 -6.07 4.32
CA GLY A 174 6.64 -4.97 5.15
C GLY A 174 7.74 -4.08 5.69
N VAL A 175 7.54 -2.77 5.57
CA VAL A 175 8.38 -1.75 6.17
C VAL A 175 7.60 -0.92 7.18
N ALA A 176 6.40 -0.47 6.82
CA ALA A 176 5.57 0.35 7.69
C ALA A 176 4.10 -0.04 7.56
N TYR A 177 3.41 -0.14 8.70
CA TYR A 177 1.99 -0.42 8.78
C TYR A 177 1.33 0.45 9.85
N PRO A 178 0.10 0.94 9.62
CA PRO A 178 -0.66 1.57 10.68
C PRO A 178 -1.24 0.51 11.63
N SER A 179 -1.49 0.88 12.87
CA SER A 179 -2.30 0.07 13.78
C SER A 179 -3.78 0.39 13.61
N LEU A 180 -4.66 -0.57 13.94
CA LEU A 180 -6.11 -0.33 13.94
C LEU A 180 -6.54 0.80 14.90
N ALA A 181 -5.78 1.01 15.97
CA ALA A 181 -6.09 2.01 16.99
C ALA A 181 -5.70 3.44 16.58
N SER A 182 -4.73 3.61 15.67
CA SER A 182 -4.10 4.90 15.43
C SER A 182 -3.79 5.19 13.97
N TYR A 183 -4.55 4.61 13.02
CA TYR A 183 -4.28 4.89 11.61
C TYR A 183 -4.76 6.29 11.19
N VAL A 184 -3.95 6.93 10.37
CA VAL A 184 -4.20 8.26 9.79
C VAL A 184 -4.25 8.12 8.28
N VAL A 185 -5.35 8.56 7.66
CA VAL A 185 -5.53 8.52 6.20
C VAL A 185 -4.47 9.40 5.51
N GLY A 186 -3.81 8.83 4.51
CA GLY A 186 -2.71 9.48 3.78
C GLY A 186 -1.33 9.20 4.38
N THR A 187 -1.25 8.31 5.38
CA THR A 187 0.01 7.78 5.90
C THR A 187 0.02 6.26 5.80
N VAL A 188 1.20 5.69 5.77
CA VAL A 188 1.41 4.23 5.81
C VAL A 188 1.71 3.71 7.22
N GLY A 189 1.43 4.54 8.24
CA GLY A 189 1.65 4.21 9.64
C GLY A 189 3.12 4.33 10.05
N GLN A 190 3.50 3.58 11.07
CA GLN A 190 4.85 3.61 11.65
C GLN A 190 5.70 2.48 11.08
N VAL A 191 7.00 2.72 11.01
CA VAL A 191 7.98 1.68 10.65
C VAL A 191 7.89 0.53 11.66
N LEU A 192 7.97 -0.71 11.16
CA LEU A 192 7.90 -1.90 11.99
C LEU A 192 9.02 -1.92 13.04
N ASP A 193 8.73 -2.41 14.23
CA ASP A 193 9.59 -2.41 15.42
C ASP A 193 10.87 -3.24 15.27
N ASN A 194 10.94 -4.12 14.27
CA ASN A 194 12.11 -4.91 13.92
C ASN A 194 13.05 -4.24 12.91
N LEU A 195 12.75 -3.00 12.51
CA LEU A 195 13.54 -2.23 11.55
C LEU A 195 14.05 -0.93 12.21
N GLU A 196 15.33 -0.66 12.02
CA GLU A 196 15.89 0.67 12.16
C GLU A 196 15.69 1.45 10.87
N TYR A 197 15.49 2.77 10.96
CA TYR A 197 15.32 3.60 9.79
C TYR A 197 15.99 4.96 9.95
N LYS A 198 16.31 5.57 8.82
CA LYS A 198 16.77 6.96 8.71
C LYS A 198 16.18 7.59 7.45
N LEU A 199 15.95 8.90 7.49
CA LEU A 199 15.67 9.71 6.31
C LEU A 199 16.99 10.37 5.88
N LEU A 200 17.46 10.04 4.69
CA LEU A 200 18.70 10.58 4.18
C LEU A 200 18.42 11.87 3.41
N GLU A 201 19.25 12.90 3.66
CA GLU A 201 19.20 14.21 2.98
C GLU A 201 17.78 14.83 2.96
N PRO A 202 17.13 15.02 4.12
CA PRO A 202 15.79 15.59 4.13
C PRO A 202 15.80 17.03 3.60
N ASP A 203 14.82 17.34 2.75
CA ASP A 203 14.61 18.69 2.23
C ASP A 203 13.91 19.61 3.25
N ALA A 204 13.57 20.83 2.83
CA ALA A 204 12.89 21.82 3.68
C ALA A 204 11.50 21.37 4.17
N THR A 205 10.89 20.37 3.53
CA THR A 205 9.61 19.77 3.95
C THR A 205 9.80 18.59 4.91
N GLY A 206 11.04 18.20 5.19
CA GLY A 206 11.42 17.04 5.96
C GLY A 206 11.35 15.72 5.18
N ALA A 207 11.13 15.77 3.87
CA ALA A 207 11.13 14.59 3.02
C ALA A 207 12.55 14.21 2.62
N GLY A 208 12.95 12.96 2.91
CA GLY A 208 14.26 12.40 2.56
C GLY A 208 14.13 10.96 2.09
N GLU A 209 15.21 10.41 1.51
CA GLU A 209 15.20 9.00 1.12
C GLU A 209 15.09 8.11 2.36
N LEU A 210 14.08 7.24 2.35
CA LEU A 210 13.90 6.24 3.40
C LEU A 210 14.94 5.14 3.26
N CYS A 211 15.77 4.98 4.28
CA CYS A 211 16.71 3.87 4.40
C CYS A 211 16.32 3.02 5.60
N VAL A 212 16.33 1.69 5.45
CA VAL A 212 15.92 0.75 6.50
C VAL A 212 16.97 -0.35 6.71
N ARG A 213 17.12 -0.79 7.95
CA ARG A 213 18.02 -1.87 8.34
C ARG A 213 17.34 -2.80 9.32
N GLY A 214 17.51 -4.10 9.19
CA GLY A 214 17.00 -5.07 10.15
C GLY A 214 16.80 -6.47 9.55
N PRO A 215 16.29 -7.39 10.34
CA PRO A 215 16.21 -8.81 9.98
C PRO A 215 15.24 -9.11 8.84
N SER A 216 14.34 -8.18 8.48
CA SER A 216 13.44 -8.34 7.32
C SER A 216 14.11 -8.01 5.99
N VAL A 217 15.29 -7.35 5.99
CA VAL A 217 15.99 -6.96 4.77
C VAL A 217 16.63 -8.17 4.10
N MET A 218 16.55 -8.24 2.78
CA MET A 218 17.07 -9.32 1.95
C MET A 218 18.60 -9.51 2.14
N LEU A 219 19.11 -10.69 1.78
CA LEU A 219 20.55 -10.94 1.69
C LEU A 219 21.22 -10.19 0.54
N GLY A 220 20.46 -9.81 -0.48
CA GLY A 220 20.93 -9.17 -1.70
C GLY A 220 20.24 -9.75 -2.94
N TYR A 221 20.67 -9.30 -4.12
CA TYR A 221 20.15 -9.80 -5.38
C TYR A 221 20.93 -11.01 -5.86
N TYR A 222 20.21 -12.06 -6.25
CA TYR A 222 20.77 -13.33 -6.71
C TYR A 222 21.72 -13.13 -7.90
N LYS A 223 22.95 -13.63 -7.76
CA LYS A 223 24.03 -13.50 -8.76
C LYS A 223 24.27 -12.06 -9.25
N ASN A 224 23.95 -11.05 -8.42
CA ASN A 224 24.16 -9.65 -8.78
C ASN A 224 24.69 -8.83 -7.59
N PRO A 225 25.96 -9.06 -7.19
CA PRO A 225 26.56 -8.36 -6.06
C PRO A 225 26.72 -6.85 -6.32
N GLY A 226 26.92 -6.42 -7.58
CA GLY A 226 27.00 -5.01 -7.93
C GLY A 226 25.69 -4.28 -7.63
N ALA A 227 24.55 -4.80 -8.11
CA ALA A 227 23.26 -4.23 -7.81
C ALA A 227 22.89 -4.29 -6.32
N THR A 228 23.43 -5.28 -5.58
CA THR A 228 23.27 -5.36 -4.12
C THR A 228 24.01 -4.20 -3.45
N ALA A 229 25.26 -3.96 -3.81
CA ALA A 229 26.07 -2.87 -3.26
C ALA A 229 25.53 -1.46 -3.61
N GLU A 230 24.77 -1.33 -4.71
CA GLU A 230 24.07 -0.07 -5.06
C GLU A 230 22.92 0.27 -4.10
N VAL A 231 22.31 -0.74 -3.46
CA VAL A 231 21.09 -0.54 -2.64
C VAL A 231 21.30 -0.86 -1.17
N ILE A 232 22.31 -1.64 -0.78
CA ILE A 232 22.64 -1.90 0.63
C ILE A 232 24.00 -1.26 0.91
N ASP A 233 24.02 -0.26 1.80
CA ASP A 233 25.24 0.46 2.16
C ASP A 233 26.15 -0.36 3.10
N ALA A 234 27.35 0.17 3.39
CA ALA A 234 28.33 -0.49 4.26
C ALA A 234 27.84 -0.66 5.71
N ASP A 235 26.90 0.16 6.16
CA ASP A 235 26.26 0.07 7.48
C ASP A 235 25.09 -0.91 7.51
N GLY A 236 24.74 -1.53 6.37
CA GLY A 236 23.67 -2.50 6.20
C GLY A 236 22.28 -1.87 6.01
N TYR A 237 22.19 -0.57 5.72
CA TYR A 237 20.93 0.04 5.37
C TYR A 237 20.58 -0.19 3.92
N LEU A 238 19.35 -0.66 3.69
CA LEU A 238 18.75 -0.72 2.37
C LEU A 238 18.21 0.66 2.00
N HIS A 239 18.73 1.22 0.93
CA HIS A 239 18.21 2.42 0.26
C HIS A 239 16.98 2.04 -0.55
N THR A 240 15.81 2.48 -0.11
CA THR A 240 14.55 2.07 -0.75
C THR A 240 14.32 2.76 -2.09
N GLY A 241 14.97 3.89 -2.31
CA GLY A 241 14.72 4.77 -3.44
C GLY A 241 13.41 5.53 -3.34
N ASP A 242 12.69 5.42 -2.21
CA ASP A 242 11.45 6.13 -1.93
C ASP A 242 11.72 7.31 -1.01
N LEU A 243 11.12 8.45 -1.32
CA LEU A 243 11.15 9.65 -0.50
C LEU A 243 9.98 9.61 0.49
N ALA A 244 10.28 9.91 1.75
CA ALA A 244 9.29 9.85 2.81
C ALA A 244 9.50 10.97 3.81
N ARG A 245 8.44 11.33 4.53
CA ARG A 245 8.45 12.25 5.67
C ARG A 245 7.71 11.66 6.86
N LEU A 246 8.03 12.14 8.04
CA LEU A 246 7.41 11.74 9.30
C LEU A 246 6.56 12.88 9.86
N ASP A 247 5.41 12.53 10.42
CA ASP A 247 4.67 13.45 11.29
C ASP A 247 5.18 13.40 12.75
N ASP A 248 4.64 14.24 13.62
CA ASP A 248 4.99 14.32 15.05
C ASP A 248 4.72 13.03 15.82
N ARG A 249 3.87 12.13 15.27
CA ARG A 249 3.53 10.82 15.82
C ARG A 249 4.35 9.69 15.18
N LYS A 250 5.35 10.06 14.37
CA LYS A 250 6.20 9.12 13.60
C LYS A 250 5.42 8.29 12.57
N ASN A 251 4.26 8.76 12.10
CA ASN A 251 3.64 8.15 10.95
C ASN A 251 4.40 8.55 9.68
N LEU A 252 4.68 7.55 8.86
CA LEU A 252 5.41 7.71 7.61
C LEU A 252 4.42 8.07 6.49
N THR A 253 4.75 9.08 5.71
CA THR A 253 4.09 9.41 4.43
C THR A 253 5.10 9.21 3.32
N ILE A 254 4.76 8.38 2.33
CA ILE A 254 5.56 8.23 1.12
C ILE A 254 5.22 9.38 0.20
N CYS A 255 6.24 10.14 -0.21
CA CYS A 255 6.09 11.33 -1.03
C CYS A 255 6.27 11.04 -2.54
N GLY A 256 7.03 10.00 -2.87
CA GLY A 256 7.31 9.60 -4.23
C GLY A 256 8.65 8.86 -4.37
N ARG A 257 9.07 8.66 -5.63
CA ARG A 257 10.35 8.02 -5.95
C ARG A 257 11.48 9.03 -6.09
N ARG A 258 12.64 8.76 -5.46
CA ARG A 258 13.83 9.62 -5.61
C ARG A 258 14.21 9.88 -7.07
N LYS A 259 14.12 8.85 -7.93
CA LYS A 259 14.43 8.94 -9.37
C LYS A 259 13.40 9.71 -10.19
N ALA A 260 12.19 9.88 -9.68
CA ALA A 260 11.12 10.62 -10.33
C ALA A 260 11.02 12.06 -9.83
N LEU A 261 11.79 12.43 -8.81
CA LEU A 261 11.80 13.77 -8.24
C LEU A 261 12.17 14.81 -9.31
N ILE A 262 11.33 15.81 -9.48
CA ILE A 262 11.55 16.92 -10.40
C ILE A 262 12.13 18.07 -9.61
N VAL A 263 13.27 18.60 -10.04
CA VAL A 263 13.87 19.79 -9.43
C VAL A 263 13.66 20.97 -10.37
N ASN A 264 12.76 21.88 -9.97
CA ASN A 264 12.44 23.05 -10.78
C ASN A 264 13.58 24.07 -10.83
N ARG A 265 13.40 25.14 -11.61
CA ARG A 265 14.42 26.22 -11.79
C ARG A 265 14.79 26.95 -10.50
N GLU A 266 13.89 26.96 -9.52
CA GLU A 266 14.10 27.60 -8.22
C GLU A 266 14.80 26.66 -7.23
N GLY A 267 15.17 25.44 -7.66
CA GLY A 267 15.76 24.39 -6.81
C GLY A 267 14.72 23.73 -5.86
N LYS A 268 13.43 23.89 -6.11
CA LYS A 268 12.39 23.25 -5.30
C LYS A 268 12.11 21.85 -5.80
N ASN A 269 11.99 20.93 -4.87
CA ASN A 269 11.54 19.58 -5.11
C ASN A 269 10.05 19.56 -5.42
N ILE A 270 9.68 18.87 -6.50
CA ILE A 270 8.30 18.62 -6.92
C ILE A 270 8.12 17.12 -7.03
N TYR A 271 7.12 16.61 -6.35
CA TYR A 271 6.80 15.19 -6.31
C TYR A 271 5.70 14.91 -7.34
N PRO A 272 6.01 14.21 -8.46
CA PRO A 272 5.05 13.92 -9.53
C PRO A 272 3.76 13.28 -9.01
N GLU A 273 3.89 12.33 -8.11
CA GLU A 273 2.78 11.55 -7.55
C GLU A 273 1.76 12.44 -6.80
N GLU A 274 2.21 13.52 -6.15
CA GLU A 274 1.29 14.47 -5.48
C GLU A 274 0.42 15.23 -6.50
N ILE A 275 0.98 15.55 -7.67
CA ILE A 275 0.27 16.23 -8.76
C ILE A 275 -0.67 15.24 -9.47
N GLU A 276 -0.20 14.03 -9.76
CA GLU A 276 -0.98 12.96 -10.38
C GLU A 276 -2.25 12.68 -9.57
N GLN A 277 -2.13 12.51 -8.25
CA GLN A 277 -3.27 12.31 -7.35
C GLN A 277 -4.31 13.45 -7.40
N VAL A 278 -3.90 14.68 -7.70
CA VAL A 278 -4.83 15.81 -7.86
C VAL A 278 -5.53 15.76 -9.21
N ILE A 279 -4.78 15.46 -10.27
CA ILE A 279 -5.31 15.40 -11.65
C ILE A 279 -6.26 14.23 -11.81
N GLU A 280 -5.96 13.05 -11.24
CA GLU A 280 -6.80 11.84 -11.28
C GLU A 280 -8.19 12.03 -10.66
N ARG A 281 -8.38 13.06 -9.82
CA ARG A 281 -9.72 13.39 -9.28
C ARG A 281 -10.66 13.99 -10.33
N CYS A 282 -10.13 14.42 -11.45
CA CYS A 282 -10.93 14.94 -12.55
C CYS A 282 -11.70 13.78 -13.23
N PRO A 283 -13.05 13.83 -13.31
CA PRO A 283 -13.83 12.72 -13.85
C PRO A 283 -13.62 12.49 -15.36
N PHE A 284 -12.91 13.37 -16.04
CA PHE A 284 -12.56 13.28 -17.46
C PHE A 284 -11.14 12.74 -17.68
N VAL A 285 -10.44 12.36 -16.62
CA VAL A 285 -9.09 11.80 -16.68
C VAL A 285 -9.16 10.33 -16.35
N LYS A 286 -8.70 9.50 -17.27
CA LYS A 286 -8.59 8.06 -17.10
C LYS A 286 -7.26 7.64 -16.51
N ASP A 287 -6.19 8.34 -16.93
CA ASP A 287 -4.82 8.07 -16.49
C ASP A 287 -3.98 9.32 -16.68
N VAL A 288 -2.95 9.50 -15.84
CA VAL A 288 -2.03 10.63 -15.92
C VAL A 288 -0.62 10.20 -15.51
N ILE A 289 0.35 10.77 -16.17
CA ILE A 289 1.75 10.70 -15.75
C ILE A 289 2.34 12.11 -15.72
N VAL A 290 2.97 12.46 -14.61
CA VAL A 290 3.68 13.75 -14.45
C VAL A 290 5.16 13.50 -14.55
N LEU A 291 5.87 14.33 -15.31
CA LEU A 291 7.30 14.19 -15.56
C LEU A 291 7.99 15.54 -15.62
N GLY A 292 9.27 15.55 -15.26
CA GLY A 292 10.18 16.66 -15.51
C GLY A 292 10.73 16.60 -16.93
N TYR A 293 10.85 17.76 -17.57
CA TYR A 293 11.52 17.88 -18.85
C TYR A 293 12.41 19.12 -18.90
N GLN A 294 13.53 19.00 -19.58
CA GLN A 294 14.45 20.12 -19.76
C GLN A 294 14.11 20.88 -21.05
N VAL A 295 14.18 22.22 -20.97
CA VAL A 295 14.10 23.10 -22.12
C VAL A 295 15.50 23.64 -22.39
N GLY A 296 15.96 23.54 -23.64
CA GLY A 296 17.33 23.90 -24.02
C GLY A 296 17.74 25.31 -23.56
N GLY A 297 18.89 25.41 -22.88
CA GLY A 297 19.42 26.64 -22.34
C GLY A 297 18.87 27.06 -20.97
N GLU A 298 18.00 26.30 -20.35
CA GLU A 298 17.46 26.59 -19.02
C GLU A 298 18.07 25.67 -17.95
N THR A 299 18.25 26.20 -16.73
CA THR A 299 18.63 25.39 -15.55
C THR A 299 17.38 24.87 -14.85
N GLY A 300 17.44 23.61 -14.37
CA GLY A 300 16.31 22.92 -13.74
C GLY A 300 15.31 22.35 -14.75
N GLU A 301 14.27 21.71 -14.22
CA GLU A 301 13.24 21.04 -15.01
C GLU A 301 11.93 21.82 -15.01
N ARG A 302 11.16 21.67 -16.08
CA ARG A 302 9.75 22.08 -16.13
C ARG A 302 8.88 20.88 -15.86
N VAL A 303 7.73 21.10 -15.21
CA VAL A 303 6.74 20.07 -14.97
C VAL A 303 5.82 19.96 -16.17
N GLY A 304 5.62 18.75 -16.66
CA GLY A 304 4.65 18.42 -17.70
C GLY A 304 3.78 17.25 -17.27
N ALA A 305 2.59 17.17 -17.82
CA ALA A 305 1.68 16.04 -17.62
C ALA A 305 1.25 15.46 -18.96
N ILE A 306 1.23 14.14 -19.04
CA ILE A 306 0.62 13.38 -20.13
C ILE A 306 -0.69 12.83 -19.58
N ILE A 307 -1.82 13.19 -20.18
CA ILE A 307 -3.14 12.86 -19.68
C ILE A 307 -3.85 11.98 -20.71
N VAL A 308 -4.40 10.87 -20.26
CA VAL A 308 -5.30 10.02 -21.03
C VAL A 308 -6.72 10.40 -20.63
N PRO A 309 -7.56 10.90 -21.57
CA PRO A 309 -8.93 11.24 -21.26
C PRO A 309 -9.78 9.97 -20.99
N ASP A 310 -10.81 10.14 -20.17
CA ASP A 310 -11.89 9.14 -20.01
C ASP A 310 -13.01 9.51 -20.98
N ASP A 311 -13.39 8.55 -21.87
CA ASP A 311 -14.38 8.73 -22.96
C ASP A 311 -15.85 8.71 -22.43
#